data_d3102d144f73dc43240892f4de771908
#
_entry.id   d3102d144f73dc43240892f4de771908
#
_cell.length_a   1.000
_cell.length_b   1.000
_cell.length_c   1.000
_cell.angle_alpha   90.00
_cell.angle_beta   90.00
_cell.angle_gamma   90.00
#
_symmetry.space_group_name_H-M   'P 1'
#
loop_
_entity.id
_entity.type
_entity.pdbx_description
1 polymer ?
#
loop_
_entity_poly.entity_id
_entity_poly.type
_entity_poly.pdbx_seq_one_letter_code
_entity_poly.pdbx_strand_id
1 'polypeptide(L)'
;RADYCASAEQVIRCFCCNAKLLWRYSDASREVRPNCENKSCILGESFGQWPILTIDEDIYKVRPTLLIGTVDKFAQLPRKAEIGKLFGFKTDKPSELIIQDELHLISGPLGTIVGAYEVAIDWLLTSNNFRPKVIGSTATIRFCSG
;
A
#
# COMPACT_ATOMS: atom_id res chain seq x y z
N ARG A 1 21.76 -4.89 6.95
CA ARG A 1 21.48 -4.69 5.49
C ARG A 1 20.92 -5.96 4.84
N ALA A 2 21.35 -7.16 5.24
CA ALA A 2 20.79 -8.43 4.77
C ALA A 2 19.31 -8.59 5.16
N ASP A 3 18.95 -8.18 6.37
CA ASP A 3 17.56 -8.23 6.88
C ASP A 3 16.63 -7.28 6.10
N TYR A 4 17.16 -6.18 5.57
CA TYR A 4 16.40 -5.23 4.76
C TYR A 4 15.95 -5.82 3.41
N CYS A 5 16.81 -6.61 2.76
CA CYS A 5 16.48 -7.29 1.52
C CYS A 5 15.46 -8.42 1.74
N ALA A 6 15.58 -9.20 2.81
CA ALA A 6 14.68 -10.29 3.11
C ALA A 6 13.22 -9.82 3.32
N SER A 7 13.02 -8.67 3.96
CA SER A 7 11.67 -8.11 4.15
C SER A 7 11.09 -7.50 2.87
N ALA A 8 11.92 -7.16 1.88
CA ALA A 8 11.50 -6.59 0.61
C ALA A 8 11.07 -7.66 -0.42
N GLU A 9 11.54 -8.90 -0.29
CA GLU A 9 11.29 -10.00 -1.23
C GLU A 9 9.87 -10.57 -1.11
N GLN A 10 8.85 -9.74 -1.22
CA GLN A 10 7.45 -10.17 -1.13
C GLN A 10 6.93 -10.74 -2.46
N VAL A 11 7.49 -10.31 -3.58
CA VAL A 11 7.16 -10.80 -4.92
C VAL A 11 8.34 -11.59 -5.45
N ILE A 12 8.14 -12.89 -5.70
CA ILE A 12 9.22 -13.81 -6.07
C ILE A 12 9.31 -13.98 -7.59
N ARG A 13 8.19 -13.83 -8.30
CA ARG A 13 8.11 -14.08 -9.74
C ARG A 13 7.61 -12.86 -10.51
N CYS A 14 8.17 -12.72 -11.71
CA CYS A 14 7.76 -11.69 -12.65
C CYS A 14 6.33 -11.94 -13.13
N PHE A 15 5.47 -10.94 -13.05
CA PHE A 15 4.09 -11.03 -13.52
C PHE A 15 3.96 -10.99 -15.05
N CYS A 16 5.03 -10.62 -15.78
CA CYS A 16 5.02 -10.63 -17.24
C CYS A 16 5.48 -11.96 -17.84
N CYS A 17 6.55 -12.56 -17.31
CA CYS A 17 7.17 -13.75 -17.90
C CYS A 17 7.35 -14.91 -16.92
N ASN A 18 6.91 -14.77 -15.69
CA ASN A 18 7.00 -15.76 -14.62
C ASN A 18 8.44 -16.18 -14.23
N ALA A 19 9.48 -15.53 -14.77
CA ALA A 19 10.86 -15.74 -14.36
C ALA A 19 11.08 -15.25 -12.92
N LYS A 20 12.18 -15.66 -12.29
CA LYS A 20 12.55 -15.23 -10.95
C LYS A 20 12.85 -13.73 -10.91
N LEU A 21 12.45 -13.08 -9.82
CA LEU A 21 12.85 -11.71 -9.52
C LEU A 21 14.08 -11.70 -8.62
N LEU A 22 15.03 -10.86 -8.97
CA LEU A 22 16.24 -10.60 -8.19
C LEU A 22 16.09 -9.26 -7.51
N TRP A 23 16.00 -9.26 -6.19
CA TRP A 23 15.93 -8.04 -5.39
C TRP A 23 17.34 -7.50 -5.14
N ARG A 24 17.57 -6.25 -5.52
CA ARG A 24 18.87 -5.58 -5.37
C ARG A 24 18.72 -4.28 -4.61
N TYR A 25 19.64 -4.03 -3.72
CA TYR A 25 19.79 -2.76 -3.03
C TYR A 25 20.72 -1.85 -3.85
N SER A 26 20.28 -0.63 -4.11
CA SER A 26 21.09 0.42 -4.71
C SER A 26 21.64 1.35 -3.64
N ASP A 27 22.96 1.41 -3.47
CA ASP A 27 23.59 2.34 -2.53
C ASP A 27 23.41 3.80 -2.94
N ALA A 28 23.32 4.07 -4.25
CA ALA A 28 23.15 5.42 -4.79
C ALA A 28 21.78 6.01 -4.50
N SER A 29 20.70 5.22 -4.71
CA SER A 29 19.32 5.67 -4.44
C SER A 29 18.83 5.32 -3.04
N ARG A 30 19.54 4.45 -2.32
CA ARG A 30 19.13 3.82 -1.04
C ARG A 30 17.78 3.12 -1.14
N GLU A 31 17.53 2.49 -2.26
CA GLU A 31 16.26 1.82 -2.56
C GLU A 31 16.49 0.34 -2.87
N VAL A 32 15.51 -0.49 -2.54
CA VAL A 32 15.47 -1.89 -2.92
C VAL A 32 14.49 -2.04 -4.08
N ARG A 33 14.96 -2.59 -5.19
CA ARG A 33 14.14 -2.79 -6.39
C ARG A 33 14.29 -4.22 -6.92
N PRO A 34 13.21 -4.83 -7.40
CA PRO A 34 13.28 -6.10 -8.09
C PRO A 34 13.71 -5.89 -9.54
N ASN A 35 14.51 -6.82 -10.05
CA ASN A 35 14.82 -6.95 -11.47
C ASN A 35 14.42 -8.33 -11.97
N CYS A 36 13.86 -8.41 -13.18
CA CYS A 36 13.57 -9.68 -13.79
C CYS A 36 14.87 -10.36 -14.27
N GLU A 37 15.05 -11.64 -13.93
CA GLU A 37 16.20 -12.43 -14.38
C GLU A 37 16.21 -12.61 -15.91
N ASN A 38 15.03 -12.65 -16.53
CA ASN A 38 14.90 -12.75 -17.99
C ASN A 38 15.13 -11.38 -18.64
N LYS A 39 16.29 -11.22 -19.27
CA LYS A 39 16.68 -9.98 -19.97
C LYS A 39 15.79 -9.64 -21.19
N SER A 40 15.11 -10.63 -21.75
CA SER A 40 14.17 -10.43 -22.87
C SER A 40 12.78 -10.02 -22.40
N CYS A 41 12.54 -9.95 -21.09
CA CYS A 41 11.28 -9.50 -20.53
C CYS A 41 11.16 -7.98 -20.62
N ILE A 42 9.95 -7.49 -20.87
CA ILE A 42 9.64 -6.05 -20.87
C ILE A 42 10.03 -5.35 -19.54
N LEU A 43 10.04 -6.11 -18.45
CA LEU A 43 10.45 -5.66 -17.12
C LEU A 43 11.87 -6.11 -16.75
N GLY A 44 12.69 -6.49 -17.75
CA GLY A 44 14.09 -6.78 -17.60
C GLY A 44 14.97 -5.52 -17.51
N GLU A 45 16.26 -5.68 -17.77
CA GLU A 45 17.24 -4.58 -17.59
C GLU A 45 16.96 -3.31 -18.40
N SER A 46 16.20 -3.43 -19.51
CA SER A 46 15.90 -2.29 -20.39
C SER A 46 14.99 -1.23 -19.75
N PHE A 47 14.23 -1.56 -18.71
CA PHE A 47 13.31 -0.64 -18.03
C PHE A 47 13.84 -0.12 -16.69
N GLY A 48 14.95 -0.63 -16.19
CA GLY A 48 15.71 -0.09 -15.04
C GLY A 48 15.00 -0.03 -13.69
N GLN A 49 13.69 0.03 -13.65
CA GLN A 49 12.95 0.13 -12.39
C GLN A 49 11.57 -0.52 -12.48
N TRP A 50 11.34 -1.48 -11.62
CA TRP A 50 10.01 -2.02 -11.41
C TRP A 50 9.13 -1.02 -10.66
N PRO A 51 7.86 -0.86 -11.04
CA PRO A 51 6.94 0.05 -10.36
C PRO A 51 6.36 -0.56 -9.09
N ILE A 52 7.09 -1.46 -8.42
CA ILE A 52 6.65 -2.14 -7.20
C ILE A 52 7.51 -1.70 -6.04
N LEU A 53 6.87 -1.21 -5.00
CA LEU A 53 7.46 -0.78 -3.74
C LEU A 53 6.97 -1.72 -2.63
N THR A 54 7.88 -2.25 -1.83
CA THR A 54 7.57 -3.17 -0.71
C THR A 54 8.08 -2.67 0.63
N ILE A 55 8.83 -1.57 0.63
CA ILE A 55 9.41 -0.96 1.84
C ILE A 55 8.65 0.30 2.18
N ASP A 56 8.25 0.43 3.44
CA ASP A 56 7.41 1.54 3.93
C ASP A 56 8.01 2.91 3.61
N GLU A 57 9.32 3.10 3.82
CA GLU A 57 10.02 4.35 3.57
C GLU A 57 9.97 4.77 2.10
N ASP A 58 10.12 3.81 1.18
CA ASP A 58 10.03 4.05 -0.26
C ASP A 58 8.59 4.38 -0.67
N ILE A 59 7.60 3.68 -0.10
CA ILE A 59 6.18 3.92 -0.33
C ILE A 59 5.80 5.34 0.08
N TYR A 60 6.22 5.79 1.27
CA TYR A 60 5.92 7.13 1.76
C TYR A 60 6.60 8.24 0.93
N LYS A 61 7.80 7.96 0.41
CA LYS A 61 8.56 8.90 -0.41
C LYS A 61 7.98 9.04 -1.82
N VAL A 62 7.66 7.92 -2.47
CA VAL A 62 7.25 7.89 -3.89
C VAL A 62 5.75 8.12 -4.07
N ARG A 63 4.91 7.72 -3.11
CA ARG A 63 3.44 7.74 -3.21
C ARG A 63 2.96 6.96 -4.43
N PRO A 64 2.85 5.63 -4.32
CA PRO A 64 2.41 4.79 -5.43
C PRO A 64 0.96 5.12 -5.84
N THR A 65 0.63 4.90 -7.11
CA THR A 65 -0.73 5.06 -7.64
C THR A 65 -1.70 4.04 -7.04
N LEU A 66 -1.24 2.83 -6.74
CA LEU A 66 -1.97 1.78 -6.06
C LEU A 66 -1.21 1.35 -4.81
N LEU A 67 -1.86 1.41 -3.67
CA LEU A 67 -1.33 0.95 -2.39
C LEU A 67 -2.21 -0.19 -1.86
N ILE A 68 -1.58 -1.31 -1.52
CA ILE A 68 -2.21 -2.44 -0.85
C ILE A 68 -1.54 -2.58 0.52
N GLY A 69 -2.32 -2.60 1.57
CA GLY A 69 -1.81 -2.72 2.93
C GLY A 69 -2.86 -3.24 3.89
N THR A 70 -2.41 -3.76 5.02
CA THR A 70 -3.29 -4.15 6.13
C THR A 70 -3.68 -2.92 6.95
N VAL A 71 -4.80 -3.01 7.66
CA VAL A 71 -5.29 -1.93 8.54
C VAL A 71 -4.27 -1.51 9.59
N ASP A 72 -3.43 -2.44 10.06
CA ASP A 72 -2.40 -2.15 11.06
C ASP A 72 -1.35 -1.15 10.56
N LYS A 73 -1.10 -1.10 9.27
CA LYS A 73 -0.23 -0.07 8.67
C LYS A 73 -0.81 1.32 8.82
N PHE A 74 -2.12 1.45 8.70
CA PHE A 74 -2.83 2.72 8.88
C PHE A 74 -2.96 3.12 10.35
N ALA A 75 -2.89 2.16 11.28
CA ALA A 75 -2.82 2.41 12.72
C ALA A 75 -1.62 3.27 13.15
N GLN A 76 -0.61 3.37 12.32
CA GLN A 76 0.57 4.20 12.57
C GLN A 76 0.38 5.67 12.16
N LEU A 77 -0.75 6.03 11.54
CA LEU A 77 -1.08 7.41 11.12
C LEU A 77 -0.77 8.49 12.17
N PRO A 78 -1.17 8.34 13.44
CA PRO A 78 -0.91 9.35 14.45
C PRO A 78 0.58 9.54 14.79
N ARG A 79 1.40 8.54 14.48
CA ARG A 79 2.84 8.53 14.82
C ARG A 79 3.74 8.93 13.66
N LYS A 80 3.27 8.76 12.43
CA LYS A 80 4.05 9.01 11.20
C LYS A 80 3.27 9.93 10.28
N ALA A 81 3.60 11.21 10.27
CA ALA A 81 2.96 12.21 9.41
C ALA A 81 3.08 11.89 7.91
N GLU A 82 4.09 11.13 7.52
CA GLU A 82 4.30 10.67 6.15
C GLU A 82 3.13 9.82 5.63
N ILE A 83 2.48 9.05 6.50
CA ILE A 83 1.32 8.24 6.13
C ILE A 83 0.15 9.13 5.69
N GLY A 84 -0.03 10.29 6.31
CA GLY A 84 -1.04 11.26 5.90
C GLY A 84 -0.87 11.71 4.44
N LYS A 85 0.35 11.78 3.94
CA LYS A 85 0.64 12.11 2.54
C LYS A 85 0.12 11.06 1.56
N LEU A 86 0.02 9.77 1.97
CA LEU A 86 -0.56 8.72 1.13
C LEU A 86 -2.03 8.98 0.84
N PHE A 87 -2.74 9.56 1.81
CA PHE A 87 -4.14 9.97 1.65
C PHE A 87 -4.31 11.36 1.02
N GLY A 88 -3.22 12.00 0.60
CA GLY A 88 -3.27 13.31 -0.02
C GLY A 88 -3.28 14.49 0.96
N PHE A 89 -3.04 14.27 2.26
CA PHE A 89 -2.94 15.34 3.23
C PHE A 89 -1.82 16.32 2.86
N LYS A 90 -2.16 17.60 2.75
CA LYS A 90 -1.23 18.67 2.29
C LYS A 90 -0.59 18.40 0.92
N THR A 91 -1.30 17.74 0.02
CA THR A 91 -0.86 17.50 -1.35
C THR A 91 -1.97 17.86 -2.34
N ASP A 92 -1.61 18.13 -3.58
CA ASP A 92 -2.54 18.51 -4.65
C ASP A 92 -3.29 17.29 -5.25
N LYS A 93 -2.94 16.08 -4.84
CA LYS A 93 -3.52 14.84 -5.37
C LYS A 93 -3.98 13.92 -4.24
N PRO A 94 -5.21 14.07 -3.76
CA PRO A 94 -5.79 13.16 -2.77
C PRO A 94 -6.04 11.76 -3.35
N SER A 95 -6.22 10.77 -2.48
CA SER A 95 -6.63 9.43 -2.90
C SER A 95 -8.08 9.47 -3.42
N GLU A 96 -8.32 8.97 -4.62
CA GLU A 96 -9.63 9.01 -5.27
C GLU A 96 -10.52 7.82 -4.90
N LEU A 97 -9.91 6.68 -4.56
CA LEU A 97 -10.59 5.44 -4.27
C LEU A 97 -9.96 4.73 -3.07
N ILE A 98 -10.79 4.28 -2.16
CA ILE A 98 -10.42 3.39 -1.05
C ILE A 98 -11.26 2.13 -1.18
N ILE A 99 -10.59 0.98 -1.23
CA ILE A 99 -11.24 -0.33 -1.21
C ILE A 99 -10.91 -0.98 0.12
N GLN A 100 -11.94 -1.30 0.89
CA GLN A 100 -11.84 -1.97 2.18
C GLN A 100 -12.35 -3.39 2.01
N ASP A 101 -11.43 -4.33 1.98
CA ASP A 101 -11.75 -5.75 1.87
C ASP A 101 -11.98 -6.37 3.25
N GLU A 102 -12.67 -7.52 3.26
CA GLU A 102 -13.00 -8.28 4.48
C GLU A 102 -13.72 -7.44 5.54
N LEU A 103 -14.69 -6.63 5.12
CA LEU A 103 -15.43 -5.70 6.00
C LEU A 103 -16.07 -6.39 7.21
N HIS A 104 -16.36 -7.69 7.13
CA HIS A 104 -16.92 -8.47 8.24
C HIS A 104 -15.97 -8.61 9.45
N LEU A 105 -14.66 -8.47 9.26
CA LEU A 105 -13.69 -8.50 10.35
C LEU A 105 -13.80 -7.27 11.27
N ILE A 106 -14.42 -6.21 10.78
CA ILE A 106 -14.64 -4.96 11.53
C ILE A 106 -15.74 -5.11 12.57
N SER A 107 -16.64 -6.08 12.43
CA SER A 107 -17.74 -6.32 13.38
C SER A 107 -17.31 -7.01 14.69
N GLY A 108 -16.01 -7.34 14.85
CA GLY A 108 -15.44 -7.99 16.02
C GLY A 108 -14.70 -7.02 16.97
N PRO A 109 -13.87 -7.53 17.89
CA PRO A 109 -13.07 -6.73 18.82
C PRO A 109 -12.14 -5.70 18.15
N LEU A 110 -11.75 -5.95 16.91
CA LEU A 110 -11.00 -5.03 16.05
C LEU A 110 -11.85 -3.83 15.57
N GLY A 111 -13.18 -3.95 15.60
CA GLY A 111 -14.10 -2.95 15.04
C GLY A 111 -13.95 -1.57 15.65
N THR A 112 -13.75 -1.47 16.96
CA THR A 112 -13.54 -0.18 17.64
C THR A 112 -12.27 0.51 17.17
N ILE A 113 -11.20 -0.23 16.97
CA ILE A 113 -9.90 0.30 16.53
C ILE A 113 -10.00 0.71 15.07
N VAL A 114 -10.60 -0.13 14.24
CA VAL A 114 -10.77 0.16 12.80
C VAL A 114 -11.70 1.36 12.60
N GLY A 115 -12.79 1.47 13.35
CA GLY A 115 -13.69 2.62 13.30
C GLY A 115 -12.97 3.94 13.65
N ALA A 116 -12.04 3.92 14.61
CA ALA A 116 -11.22 5.09 14.92
C ALA A 116 -10.30 5.47 13.72
N TYR A 117 -9.77 4.48 12.99
CA TYR A 117 -8.96 4.74 11.79
C TYR A 117 -9.81 5.27 10.63
N GLU A 118 -11.00 4.73 10.44
CA GLU A 118 -11.94 5.23 9.42
C GLU A 118 -12.25 6.70 9.65
N VAL A 119 -12.56 7.09 10.88
CA VAL A 119 -12.80 8.49 11.24
C VAL A 119 -11.56 9.35 10.99
N ALA A 120 -10.37 8.87 11.34
CA ALA A 120 -9.13 9.61 11.10
C ALA A 120 -8.82 9.78 9.61
N ILE A 121 -9.05 8.74 8.82
CA ILE A 121 -8.88 8.77 7.36
C ILE A 121 -9.92 9.70 6.72
N ASP A 122 -11.20 9.60 7.12
CA ASP A 122 -12.26 10.47 6.62
C ASP A 122 -11.96 11.95 6.94
N TRP A 123 -11.49 12.24 8.14
CA TRP A 123 -11.09 13.58 8.54
C TRP A 123 -9.92 14.11 7.69
N LEU A 124 -8.88 13.29 7.45
CA LEU A 124 -7.73 13.66 6.62
C LEU A 124 -8.15 13.97 5.19
N LEU A 125 -9.07 13.21 4.65
CA LEU A 125 -9.55 13.38 3.28
C LEU A 125 -10.49 14.57 3.15
N THR A 126 -11.39 14.76 4.10
CA THR A 126 -12.38 15.84 4.11
C THR A 126 -11.71 17.20 4.33
N SER A 127 -10.58 17.24 5.06
CA SER A 127 -9.83 18.49 5.30
C SER A 127 -9.32 19.16 4.01
N ASN A 128 -9.26 18.43 2.90
CA ASN A 128 -8.86 18.93 1.57
C ASN A 128 -10.05 19.23 0.64
N ASN A 129 -11.29 19.28 1.14
CA ASN A 129 -12.52 19.42 0.34
C ASN A 129 -12.69 18.32 -0.73
N PHE A 130 -12.09 17.18 -0.52
CA PHE A 130 -12.15 16.04 -1.41
C PHE A 130 -12.74 14.84 -0.67
N ARG A 131 -13.65 14.12 -1.32
CA ARG A 131 -14.19 12.87 -0.79
C ARG A 131 -13.87 11.73 -1.75
N PRO A 132 -13.02 10.78 -1.36
CA PRO A 132 -12.76 9.60 -2.15
C PRO A 132 -14.01 8.72 -2.21
N LYS A 133 -14.12 7.93 -3.24
CA LYS A 133 -15.08 6.84 -3.29
C LYS A 133 -14.59 5.72 -2.38
N VAL A 134 -15.45 5.28 -1.45
CA VAL A 134 -15.15 4.15 -0.56
C VAL A 134 -15.99 2.96 -0.98
N ILE A 135 -15.35 1.82 -1.19
CA ILE A 135 -15.99 0.54 -1.54
C ILE A 135 -15.65 -0.47 -0.45
N GLY A 136 -16.67 -1.01 0.22
CA GLY A 136 -16.53 -2.13 1.13
C GLY A 136 -16.77 -3.46 0.40
N SER A 137 -15.90 -4.44 0.64
CA SER A 137 -16.02 -5.81 0.15
C SER A 137 -16.13 -6.78 1.32
N THR A 138 -17.05 -7.74 1.24
CA THR A 138 -17.22 -8.76 2.27
C THR A 138 -17.78 -10.04 1.67
N ALA A 139 -17.28 -11.18 2.12
CA ALA A 139 -17.75 -12.49 1.70
C ALA A 139 -19.12 -12.85 2.30
N THR A 140 -19.46 -12.29 3.46
CA THR A 140 -20.71 -12.62 4.18
C THR A 140 -21.36 -11.35 4.72
N ILE A 141 -22.57 -11.08 4.27
CA ILE A 141 -23.45 -10.08 4.89
C ILE A 141 -24.39 -10.84 5.83
N ARG A 142 -24.26 -10.66 7.13
CA ARG A 142 -25.27 -11.11 8.08
C ARG A 142 -26.38 -10.08 8.09
N PHE A 143 -27.53 -10.41 7.52
CA PHE A 143 -28.74 -9.66 7.74
C PHE A 143 -29.17 -9.87 9.19
N CYS A 144 -29.07 -8.88 10.03
CA CYS A 144 -29.85 -8.85 11.25
C CYS A 144 -31.27 -8.48 10.83
N SER A 145 -32.17 -9.49 10.73
CA SER A 145 -33.60 -9.23 10.77
C SER A 145 -33.92 -8.68 12.17
N GLY A 146 -34.20 -7.37 12.23
CA GLY A 146 -34.77 -6.73 13.41
C GLY A 146 -36.20 -7.14 13.64
#